data_98273c6a5eda292451033a28d0740437
#
_entry.id   98273c6a5eda292451033a28d0740437
#
_cell.length_a   1.000
_cell.length_b   1.000
_cell.length_c   1.000
_cell.angle_alpha   90.00
_cell.angle_beta   90.00
_cell.angle_gamma   90.00
#
_symmetry.space_group_name_H-M   'P 1'
#
loop_
_entity.id
_entity.type
_entity.pdbx_description
1 polymer ?
#
loop_
_entity_poly.entity_id
_entity_poly.type
_entity_poly.pdbx_seq_one_letter_code
_entity_poly.pdbx_strand_id
1 'polypeptide(L)'
;MRINFRIILLALPLVFGACSDSSDADTRPATETISVSVGSGPKIDIESEDKSRTQLGEDGVSVKWASDDQIALWAVNSRSETVFSKQAFKLYHYNTDYNTAKFRGDIPQMPADTYTYYAVSPVPSESDGTQATYLIPDVQDGGFNGDWDVMVADPVKAPALEKNDTGETVQFQFRHKVHVLKIRIPKNDLGEKVSEIALAFPQPVTGRMTVDAADPDAAPTLTDGNNTLTLRFDTPKGADDVVFAVIAPVELTAEQPVTITAICEAGESEPRDIPGKHFSEGHTTPIAYHIPAIGRYYTRLNFSLPADKGTATLGEAVGKITLTAPEGSLFDNGTNICQFTPDAEGKYTMVLKPSWTDNLSGKAVTVQYESESAVVSNTLTMPQITEFGNNDITFSVPYLLAEDFSNIIQFDYDCNVGTGTSSSSAGNKDAHLLSDKGAIGWTAARVGGETGKCIRSSCRFEGGGVGKASSYARYPGRIDSPPVSGIKSGKTVRVRVSFDYVGGQDSWMMDSNKNKGGTYGNPTFNYGYTANSGQPNGGDNLENPVEAEDIALETDKSWNTPLSNWNTKTFLADFNSAHRISWKVNVNRIGNVSSWTGIFGANGNHYLYLDNIKVSIVNE
;
A
#
# COMPACT_ATOMS: atom_id res chain seq x y z
N MET A 1 -33.37 -0.42 -17.20
CA MET A 1 -33.15 -1.67 -17.95
C MET A 1 -32.54 -2.67 -16.96
N ARG A 2 -33.39 -3.57 -16.44
CA ARG A 2 -33.00 -4.57 -15.43
C ARG A 2 -32.57 -5.83 -16.17
N ILE A 3 -31.35 -6.29 -15.95
CA ILE A 3 -30.87 -7.58 -16.44
C ILE A 3 -30.85 -8.54 -15.24
N ASN A 4 -31.75 -9.51 -15.30
CA ASN A 4 -31.82 -10.64 -14.36
C ASN A 4 -30.83 -11.73 -14.79
N PHE A 5 -29.87 -12.04 -13.94
CA PHE A 5 -29.07 -13.26 -14.07
C PHE A 5 -29.82 -14.41 -13.37
N ARG A 6 -30.29 -15.38 -14.15
CA ARG A 6 -30.79 -16.67 -13.64
C ARG A 6 -29.62 -17.64 -13.55
N ILE A 7 -29.35 -18.08 -12.34
CA ILE A 7 -28.46 -19.23 -12.06
C ILE A 7 -29.27 -20.49 -12.38
N ILE A 8 -28.80 -21.26 -13.36
CA ILE A 8 -29.33 -22.60 -13.65
C ILE A 8 -28.52 -23.59 -12.83
N LEU A 9 -29.16 -24.18 -11.83
CA LEU A 9 -28.65 -25.34 -11.09
C LEU A 9 -28.93 -26.58 -11.92
N LEU A 10 -27.89 -27.22 -12.49
CA LEU A 10 -28.00 -28.55 -13.09
C LEU A 10 -27.87 -29.60 -11.98
N ALA A 11 -28.98 -30.26 -11.68
CA ALA A 11 -28.98 -31.45 -10.86
C ALA A 11 -28.59 -32.66 -11.73
N LEU A 12 -27.51 -33.37 -11.38
CA LEU A 12 -27.12 -34.66 -11.95
C LEU A 12 -27.85 -35.74 -11.16
N PRO A 13 -28.50 -36.70 -11.81
CA PRO A 13 -29.03 -37.88 -11.12
C PRO A 13 -27.91 -38.90 -10.90
N LEU A 14 -27.76 -39.37 -9.67
CA LEU A 14 -27.00 -40.54 -9.31
C LEU A 14 -27.75 -41.80 -9.83
N VAL A 15 -27.13 -42.48 -10.80
CA VAL A 15 -27.54 -43.83 -11.19
C VAL A 15 -26.55 -44.81 -10.55
N PHE A 16 -27.03 -45.58 -9.60
CA PHE A 16 -26.36 -46.81 -9.15
C PHE A 16 -26.57 -47.88 -10.21
N GLY A 17 -25.51 -48.28 -10.90
CA GLY A 17 -25.48 -49.43 -11.79
C GLY A 17 -24.48 -50.46 -11.26
N ALA A 18 -24.98 -51.67 -11.09
CA ALA A 18 -24.28 -52.81 -10.53
C ALA A 18 -23.14 -53.31 -11.41
N CYS A 19 -22.20 -54.01 -10.75
CA CYS A 19 -21.05 -54.70 -11.26
C CYS A 19 -21.30 -55.50 -12.56
N SER A 20 -20.39 -55.33 -13.52
CA SER A 20 -19.97 -56.40 -14.39
C SER A 20 -18.46 -56.28 -14.59
N ASP A 21 -17.73 -57.33 -14.23
CA ASP A 21 -16.33 -57.53 -14.58
C ASP A 21 -16.16 -57.43 -16.09
N SER A 22 -15.47 -56.36 -16.53
CA SER A 22 -14.77 -56.36 -17.79
C SER A 22 -13.40 -55.73 -17.51
N SER A 23 -12.37 -56.55 -17.64
CA SER A 23 -10.98 -56.16 -17.66
C SER A 23 -10.72 -55.21 -18.83
N ASP A 24 -10.95 -53.93 -18.63
CA ASP A 24 -10.35 -52.87 -19.47
C ASP A 24 -8.86 -52.82 -19.11
N ALA A 25 -8.07 -53.39 -20.01
CA ALA A 25 -6.63 -53.23 -19.99
C ALA A 25 -6.34 -51.71 -19.98
N ASP A 26 -5.72 -51.25 -18.91
CA ASP A 26 -5.19 -49.88 -18.78
C ASP A 26 -4.25 -49.62 -19.97
N THR A 27 -4.71 -48.88 -20.97
CA THR A 27 -3.98 -48.60 -22.20
C THR A 27 -2.93 -47.50 -22.03
N ARG A 28 -2.54 -47.17 -20.79
CA ARG A 28 -1.34 -46.38 -20.58
C ARG A 28 -0.12 -47.19 -21.00
N PRO A 29 0.75 -46.62 -21.86
CA PRO A 29 1.99 -47.31 -22.19
C PRO A 29 2.77 -47.60 -20.90
N ALA A 30 3.23 -48.86 -20.75
CA ALA A 30 4.05 -49.22 -19.60
C ALA A 30 5.29 -48.30 -19.58
N THR A 31 5.50 -47.59 -18.48
CA THR A 31 6.71 -46.80 -18.27
C THR A 31 7.71 -47.61 -17.46
N GLU A 32 8.98 -47.48 -17.79
CA GLU A 32 10.09 -48.14 -17.08
C GLU A 32 11.00 -47.08 -16.47
N THR A 33 11.48 -47.33 -15.24
CA THR A 33 12.45 -46.46 -14.58
C THR A 33 13.85 -46.81 -15.06
N ILE A 34 14.50 -45.84 -15.69
CA ILE A 34 15.78 -45.98 -16.36
C ILE A 34 16.80 -45.04 -15.75
N SER A 35 18.07 -45.44 -15.76
CA SER A 35 19.21 -44.63 -15.31
C SER A 35 20.13 -44.28 -16.48
N VAL A 36 20.56 -43.03 -16.50
CA VAL A 36 21.62 -42.54 -17.40
C VAL A 36 22.74 -41.91 -16.59
N SER A 37 23.95 -41.91 -17.08
CA SER A 37 25.08 -41.27 -16.42
C SER A 37 25.58 -40.08 -17.21
N VAL A 38 26.13 -39.11 -16.47
CA VAL A 38 26.84 -37.96 -17.01
C VAL A 38 28.31 -38.19 -16.69
N GLY A 39 29.15 -38.15 -17.70
CA GLY A 39 30.60 -38.25 -17.56
C GLY A 39 31.17 -37.02 -16.84
N SER A 40 32.51 -36.94 -16.75
CA SER A 40 33.18 -35.78 -16.22
C SER A 40 32.67 -34.55 -16.97
N GLY A 41 31.97 -33.66 -16.22
CA GLY A 41 31.20 -32.62 -16.82
C GLY A 41 31.98 -31.54 -17.51
N PRO A 42 31.27 -30.63 -18.16
CA PRO A 42 31.88 -29.57 -18.90
C PRO A 42 32.63 -28.65 -17.96
N LYS A 43 33.69 -28.06 -18.48
CA LYS A 43 34.45 -27.03 -17.82
C LYS A 43 33.93 -25.70 -18.30
N ILE A 44 33.62 -24.78 -17.40
CA ILE A 44 33.61 -23.36 -17.77
C ILE A 44 35.07 -22.95 -17.81
N ASP A 45 35.61 -22.68 -19.00
CA ASP A 45 36.98 -22.17 -19.11
C ASP A 45 37.04 -20.76 -18.54
N ILE A 46 37.72 -20.64 -17.42
CA ILE A 46 38.13 -19.34 -16.88
C ILE A 46 39.48 -19.05 -17.54
N GLU A 47 39.70 -17.81 -17.95
CA GLU A 47 41.04 -17.35 -18.40
C GLU A 47 42.09 -17.44 -17.29
N SER A 48 41.88 -18.26 -16.29
CA SER A 48 42.84 -18.73 -15.28
C SER A 48 42.35 -20.01 -14.64
N GLU A 49 42.98 -21.09 -14.99
CA GLU A 49 43.06 -22.42 -14.36
C GLU A 49 42.06 -22.73 -13.22
N ASP A 50 40.77 -23.03 -13.46
CA ASP A 50 40.04 -23.99 -12.65
C ASP A 50 38.61 -24.30 -13.17
N LYS A 51 38.04 -25.49 -12.83
CA LYS A 51 36.98 -26.23 -13.55
C LYS A 51 35.65 -26.34 -12.75
N SER A 52 34.50 -26.37 -13.40
CA SER A 52 33.17 -25.97 -12.87
C SER A 52 31.98 -26.93 -13.02
N ARG A 53 30.90 -26.78 -12.17
CA ARG A 53 29.53 -27.31 -12.29
C ARG A 53 28.48 -26.65 -11.38
N THR A 54 27.19 -27.07 -11.48
CA THR A 54 25.95 -26.36 -11.12
C THR A 54 25.80 -25.76 -9.72
N GLN A 55 26.65 -26.07 -8.78
CA GLN A 55 26.90 -25.23 -7.59
C GLN A 55 28.36 -24.79 -7.61
N LEU A 56 28.60 -23.55 -7.21
CA LEU A 56 29.96 -23.09 -6.98
C LEU A 56 30.58 -23.93 -5.86
N GLY A 57 31.72 -24.56 -6.17
CA GLY A 57 32.55 -25.18 -5.18
C GLY A 57 33.10 -24.14 -4.17
N GLU A 58 33.72 -24.63 -3.10
CA GLU A 58 34.34 -23.78 -2.09
C GLU A 58 35.43 -22.85 -2.65
N ASP A 59 35.99 -23.23 -3.81
CA ASP A 59 36.95 -22.42 -4.58
C ASP A 59 36.31 -21.22 -5.30
N GLY A 60 34.97 -21.15 -5.33
CA GLY A 60 34.19 -20.12 -5.99
C GLY A 60 34.31 -20.10 -7.52
N VAL A 61 34.70 -21.24 -8.11
CA VAL A 61 35.01 -21.39 -9.55
C VAL A 61 34.51 -22.67 -10.12
N SER A 62 34.63 -23.81 -9.40
CA SER A 62 34.11 -25.08 -9.83
C SER A 62 32.58 -25.13 -9.65
N VAL A 63 31.87 -25.62 -10.67
CA VAL A 63 30.43 -25.88 -10.62
C VAL A 63 30.21 -27.37 -10.41
N LYS A 64 29.34 -27.76 -9.48
CA LYS A 64 29.10 -29.14 -9.05
C LYS A 64 27.62 -29.51 -9.20
N TRP A 65 27.33 -30.77 -9.44
CA TRP A 65 25.95 -31.28 -9.43
C TRP A 65 25.33 -31.10 -8.03
N ALA A 66 24.13 -30.57 -7.98
CA ALA A 66 23.34 -30.43 -6.75
C ALA A 66 22.29 -31.55 -6.63
N SER A 67 21.83 -31.82 -5.42
CA SER A 67 20.94 -32.97 -5.14
C SER A 67 19.56 -32.89 -5.83
N ASP A 68 19.17 -31.72 -6.23
CA ASP A 68 17.87 -31.38 -6.87
C ASP A 68 17.98 -31.19 -8.38
N ASP A 69 19.19 -31.31 -8.95
CA ASP A 69 19.43 -31.15 -10.37
C ASP A 69 18.60 -32.15 -11.19
N GLN A 70 18.15 -31.68 -12.33
CA GLN A 70 17.39 -32.45 -13.28
C GLN A 70 17.90 -32.18 -14.70
N ILE A 71 17.83 -33.25 -15.53
CA ILE A 71 18.10 -33.15 -16.96
C ILE A 71 16.84 -33.52 -17.74
N ALA A 72 16.68 -32.99 -18.93
CA ALA A 72 15.64 -33.40 -19.86
C ALA A 72 16.25 -34.23 -21.01
N LEU A 73 15.64 -35.36 -21.34
CA LEU A 73 16.07 -36.24 -22.41
C LEU A 73 15.05 -36.34 -23.55
N TRP A 74 15.57 -36.53 -24.74
CA TRP A 74 14.84 -36.95 -25.95
C TRP A 74 15.44 -38.24 -26.50
N ALA A 75 14.63 -39.04 -27.17
CA ALA A 75 15.09 -40.22 -27.89
C ALA A 75 14.45 -40.27 -29.28
N VAL A 76 15.28 -40.45 -30.27
CA VAL A 76 14.90 -40.58 -31.69
C VAL A 76 15.40 -41.90 -32.21
N ASN A 77 14.53 -42.71 -32.84
CA ASN A 77 14.87 -44.02 -33.37
C ASN A 77 15.68 -43.93 -34.68
N SER A 78 16.10 -45.08 -35.20
CA SER A 78 16.86 -45.17 -36.46
C SER A 78 16.13 -44.64 -37.69
N ARG A 79 14.80 -44.43 -37.63
CA ARG A 79 13.96 -43.86 -38.67
C ARG A 79 13.71 -42.35 -38.49
N SER A 80 14.41 -41.71 -37.56
CA SER A 80 14.23 -40.31 -37.18
C SER A 80 12.84 -39.98 -36.59
N GLU A 81 12.18 -40.97 -36.00
CA GLU A 81 10.90 -40.77 -35.29
C GLU A 81 11.19 -40.51 -33.79
N THR A 82 10.61 -39.47 -33.24
CA THR A 82 10.71 -39.17 -31.81
C THR A 82 9.92 -40.17 -31.00
N VAL A 83 10.59 -40.88 -30.09
CA VAL A 83 10.00 -41.91 -29.21
C VAL A 83 9.52 -41.31 -27.90
N PHE A 84 10.31 -40.40 -27.34
CA PHE A 84 9.89 -39.52 -26.26
C PHE A 84 10.64 -38.17 -26.36
N SER A 85 10.02 -37.14 -25.80
CA SER A 85 10.56 -35.79 -25.80
C SER A 85 10.48 -35.15 -24.43
N LYS A 86 11.49 -34.35 -24.07
CA LYS A 86 11.55 -33.57 -22.82
C LYS A 86 11.21 -34.40 -21.58
N GLN A 87 11.65 -35.65 -21.51
CA GLN A 87 11.44 -36.50 -20.34
C GLN A 87 12.40 -36.09 -19.23
N ALA A 88 11.88 -35.70 -18.06
CA ALA A 88 12.69 -35.27 -16.94
C ALA A 88 13.32 -36.47 -16.20
N PHE A 89 14.61 -36.38 -15.95
CA PHE A 89 15.40 -37.29 -15.14
C PHE A 89 15.98 -36.54 -13.95
N LYS A 90 15.80 -37.07 -12.75
CA LYS A 90 16.29 -36.52 -11.49
C LYS A 90 17.60 -37.14 -11.08
N LEU A 91 18.48 -36.31 -10.55
CA LEU A 91 19.72 -36.80 -9.96
C LEU A 91 19.42 -37.73 -8.79
N TYR A 92 20.07 -38.89 -8.75
CA TYR A 92 19.94 -39.83 -7.65
C TYR A 92 21.27 -40.31 -7.06
N HIS A 93 22.39 -40.08 -7.76
CA HIS A 93 23.74 -40.39 -7.29
C HIS A 93 24.77 -39.50 -7.95
N TYR A 94 25.79 -39.10 -7.22
CA TYR A 94 26.97 -38.42 -7.71
C TYR A 94 28.22 -38.95 -6.98
N ASN A 95 29.38 -38.82 -7.60
CA ASN A 95 30.66 -39.18 -6.97
C ASN A 95 31.07 -38.14 -5.90
N THR A 96 32.11 -38.47 -5.12
CA THR A 96 32.62 -37.61 -4.04
C THR A 96 33.09 -36.23 -4.52
N ASP A 97 33.52 -36.11 -5.77
CA ASP A 97 34.01 -34.88 -6.36
C ASP A 97 32.88 -34.09 -7.06
N TYR A 98 31.66 -34.65 -7.06
CA TYR A 98 30.47 -34.05 -7.72
C TYR A 98 30.66 -33.79 -9.23
N ASN A 99 31.63 -34.45 -9.86
CA ASN A 99 31.97 -34.25 -11.27
C ASN A 99 31.38 -35.37 -12.19
N THR A 100 30.81 -36.41 -11.63
CA THR A 100 30.00 -37.40 -12.34
C THR A 100 28.70 -37.62 -11.59
N ALA A 101 27.61 -37.74 -12.32
CA ALA A 101 26.29 -37.90 -11.75
C ALA A 101 25.49 -38.95 -12.49
N LYS A 102 24.54 -39.58 -11.79
CA LYS A 102 23.57 -40.50 -12.38
C LYS A 102 22.17 -39.93 -12.16
N PHE A 103 21.40 -39.94 -13.21
CA PHE A 103 20.04 -39.43 -13.23
C PHE A 103 19.06 -40.57 -13.51
N ARG A 104 17.88 -40.51 -12.93
CA ARG A 104 16.82 -41.52 -13.07
C ARG A 104 15.52 -40.85 -13.48
N GLY A 105 14.83 -41.44 -14.45
CA GLY A 105 13.54 -40.99 -14.95
C GLY A 105 12.73 -42.16 -15.52
N ASP A 106 11.46 -41.91 -15.74
CA ASP A 106 10.53 -42.89 -16.30
C ASP A 106 10.33 -42.59 -17.79
N ILE A 107 10.50 -43.61 -18.63
CA ILE A 107 10.33 -43.52 -20.08
C ILE A 107 9.36 -44.62 -20.56
N PRO A 108 8.70 -44.44 -21.72
CA PRO A 108 7.93 -45.50 -22.33
C PRO A 108 8.84 -46.67 -22.71
N GLN A 109 8.31 -47.89 -22.72
CA GLN A 109 9.02 -49.06 -23.16
C GLN A 109 9.48 -48.89 -24.61
N MET A 110 10.76 -49.11 -24.85
CA MET A 110 11.40 -48.89 -26.14
C MET A 110 11.57 -50.20 -26.91
N PRO A 111 11.12 -50.32 -28.16
CA PRO A 111 11.45 -51.45 -29.03
C PRO A 111 12.96 -51.61 -29.24
N ALA A 112 13.41 -52.84 -29.56
CA ALA A 112 14.81 -53.04 -29.92
C ALA A 112 15.17 -52.29 -31.21
N ASP A 113 16.00 -51.26 -31.07
CA ASP A 113 16.51 -50.37 -32.13
C ASP A 113 17.79 -49.68 -31.66
N THR A 114 18.43 -48.91 -32.53
CA THR A 114 19.47 -47.96 -32.17
C THR A 114 18.86 -46.57 -32.12
N TYR A 115 19.03 -45.92 -30.99
CA TYR A 115 18.48 -44.60 -30.74
C TYR A 115 19.57 -43.54 -30.68
N THR A 116 19.21 -42.31 -31.05
CA THR A 116 20.00 -41.12 -30.72
C THR A 116 19.34 -40.42 -29.54
N TYR A 117 20.08 -40.30 -28.46
CA TYR A 117 19.65 -39.62 -27.25
C TYR A 117 20.23 -38.21 -27.22
N TYR A 118 19.39 -37.26 -26.85
CA TYR A 118 19.75 -35.84 -26.64
C TYR A 118 19.43 -35.48 -25.21
N ALA A 119 20.26 -34.59 -24.60
CA ALA A 119 20.01 -34.15 -23.24
C ALA A 119 20.35 -32.68 -23.06
N VAL A 120 19.57 -32.04 -22.20
CA VAL A 120 19.83 -30.66 -21.72
C VAL A 120 19.68 -30.58 -20.21
N SER A 121 20.33 -29.59 -19.60
CA SER A 121 20.19 -29.25 -18.19
C SER A 121 20.12 -27.72 -18.04
N PRO A 122 19.27 -27.21 -17.12
CA PRO A 122 18.19 -27.87 -16.40
C PRO A 122 17.03 -28.27 -17.34
N VAL A 123 15.93 -28.81 -16.78
CA VAL A 123 14.73 -29.11 -17.57
C VAL A 123 14.15 -27.81 -18.10
N PRO A 124 13.99 -27.64 -19.43
CA PRO A 124 13.55 -26.37 -20.01
C PRO A 124 12.08 -26.07 -19.66
N SER A 125 11.74 -24.79 -19.53
CA SER A 125 10.35 -24.37 -19.34
C SER A 125 9.47 -24.74 -20.53
N GLU A 126 9.99 -24.55 -21.76
CA GLU A 126 9.32 -24.85 -23.02
C GLU A 126 10.24 -25.64 -23.95
N SER A 127 9.63 -26.41 -24.86
CA SER A 127 10.36 -27.06 -25.94
C SER A 127 9.48 -27.24 -27.18
N ASP A 128 10.10 -27.13 -28.37
CA ASP A 128 9.51 -27.47 -29.66
C ASP A 128 10.50 -28.39 -30.40
N GLY A 129 10.11 -29.65 -30.57
CA GLY A 129 11.04 -30.68 -31.03
C GLY A 129 12.24 -30.82 -30.08
N THR A 130 13.45 -30.59 -30.60
CA THR A 130 14.72 -30.57 -29.85
C THR A 130 15.12 -29.19 -29.37
N GLN A 131 14.36 -28.13 -29.76
CA GLN A 131 14.59 -26.78 -29.30
C GLN A 131 14.12 -26.62 -27.84
N ALA A 132 15.02 -26.24 -26.95
CA ALA A 132 14.76 -26.07 -25.52
C ALA A 132 14.90 -24.58 -25.14
N THR A 133 13.85 -24.02 -24.54
CA THR A 133 13.81 -22.58 -24.21
C THR A 133 13.87 -22.35 -22.70
N TYR A 134 14.70 -21.40 -22.32
CA TYR A 134 14.98 -20.98 -20.94
C TYR A 134 14.77 -19.48 -20.78
N LEU A 135 14.49 -19.02 -19.59
CA LEU A 135 14.49 -17.60 -19.26
C LEU A 135 15.79 -17.24 -18.53
N ILE A 136 16.60 -16.39 -19.13
CA ILE A 136 17.70 -15.71 -18.44
C ILE A 136 17.17 -14.39 -17.94
N PRO A 137 16.96 -14.21 -16.60
CA PRO A 137 16.30 -13.02 -16.08
C PRO A 137 17.21 -11.80 -16.16
N ASP A 138 16.60 -10.63 -16.34
CA ASP A 138 17.28 -9.33 -16.35
C ASP A 138 17.49 -8.76 -14.93
N VAL A 139 16.92 -9.38 -13.90
CA VAL A 139 17.19 -9.12 -12.50
C VAL A 139 17.66 -10.42 -11.84
N GLN A 140 18.88 -10.41 -11.30
CA GLN A 140 19.51 -11.55 -10.63
C GLN A 140 19.97 -11.14 -9.22
N ASP A 141 20.12 -12.11 -8.31
CA ASP A 141 20.47 -11.86 -6.89
C ASP A 141 21.98 -11.70 -6.64
N GLY A 142 22.79 -11.86 -7.67
CA GLY A 142 24.26 -11.81 -7.57
C GLY A 142 24.90 -13.10 -7.06
N GLY A 143 24.11 -14.14 -6.82
CA GLY A 143 24.57 -15.52 -6.62
C GLY A 143 24.68 -16.26 -7.95
N PHE A 144 25.43 -17.34 -7.97
CA PHE A 144 25.37 -18.30 -9.07
C PHE A 144 24.13 -19.17 -8.89
N ASN A 145 23.22 -19.16 -9.87
CA ASN A 145 22.02 -19.96 -9.85
C ASN A 145 22.07 -21.02 -10.96
N GLY A 146 22.07 -22.30 -10.59
CA GLY A 146 22.10 -23.44 -11.51
C GLY A 146 20.90 -23.52 -12.46
N ASP A 147 19.75 -22.94 -12.13
CA ASP A 147 18.59 -22.89 -13.01
C ASP A 147 18.83 -22.06 -14.28
N TRP A 148 19.83 -21.18 -14.25
CA TRP A 148 20.24 -20.35 -15.39
C TRP A 148 21.49 -20.90 -16.10
N ASP A 149 22.13 -21.91 -15.55
CA ASP A 149 23.31 -22.57 -16.13
C ASP A 149 22.89 -23.61 -17.17
N VAL A 150 22.47 -23.10 -18.33
CA VAL A 150 21.98 -23.95 -19.43
C VAL A 150 23.11 -24.75 -20.05
N MET A 151 22.94 -26.06 -20.12
CA MET A 151 23.88 -26.99 -20.72
C MET A 151 23.22 -27.88 -21.75
N VAL A 152 23.94 -28.22 -22.81
CA VAL A 152 23.54 -29.18 -23.86
C VAL A 152 24.56 -30.29 -23.95
N ALA A 153 24.09 -31.53 -24.04
CA ALA A 153 24.96 -32.69 -24.15
C ALA A 153 25.28 -33.03 -25.60
N ASP A 154 26.45 -33.61 -25.84
CA ASP A 154 26.73 -34.25 -27.11
C ASP A 154 25.75 -35.41 -27.34
N PRO A 155 25.20 -35.56 -28.57
CA PRO A 155 24.28 -36.63 -28.89
C PRO A 155 24.93 -38.02 -28.71
N VAL A 156 24.21 -38.95 -28.06
CA VAL A 156 24.69 -40.32 -27.80
C VAL A 156 23.86 -41.29 -28.60
N LYS A 157 24.54 -42.17 -29.39
CA LYS A 157 23.90 -43.28 -30.07
C LYS A 157 24.09 -44.55 -29.24
N ALA A 158 22.98 -45.16 -28.84
CA ALA A 158 22.97 -46.36 -28.02
C ALA A 158 21.74 -47.24 -28.32
N PRO A 159 21.72 -48.52 -27.90
CA PRO A 159 20.52 -49.37 -27.94
C PRO A 159 19.38 -48.76 -27.11
N ALA A 160 18.20 -49.41 -27.17
CA ALA A 160 17.10 -49.10 -26.27
C ALA A 160 17.56 -49.14 -24.79
N LEU A 161 17.17 -48.13 -24.01
CA LEU A 161 17.37 -48.14 -22.56
C LEU A 161 16.48 -49.21 -21.93
N GLU A 162 17.05 -50.08 -21.08
CA GLU A 162 16.35 -51.17 -20.45
C GLU A 162 16.12 -50.93 -18.96
N LYS A 163 15.07 -51.52 -18.41
CA LYS A 163 14.82 -51.56 -16.99
C LYS A 163 16.02 -52.19 -16.27
N ASN A 164 16.50 -51.55 -15.23
CA ASN A 164 17.71 -51.84 -14.47
C ASN A 164 19.02 -51.44 -15.14
N ASP A 165 18.97 -50.56 -16.12
CA ASP A 165 20.17 -49.93 -16.65
C ASP A 165 20.93 -49.22 -15.52
N THR A 166 22.22 -49.49 -15.38
CA THR A 166 23.10 -48.85 -14.37
C THR A 166 23.52 -47.43 -14.76
N GLY A 167 23.08 -46.95 -15.93
CA GLY A 167 23.50 -45.69 -16.53
C GLY A 167 24.83 -45.81 -17.30
N GLU A 168 25.33 -47.02 -17.51
CA GLU A 168 26.57 -47.24 -18.27
C GLU A 168 26.32 -47.28 -19.78
N THR A 169 25.07 -47.54 -20.21
CA THR A 169 24.67 -47.63 -21.62
C THR A 169 24.66 -46.28 -22.33
N VAL A 170 24.24 -45.23 -21.61
CA VAL A 170 24.18 -43.87 -22.15
C VAL A 170 24.93 -42.95 -21.20
N GLN A 171 25.99 -42.34 -21.67
CA GLN A 171 26.83 -41.38 -20.96
C GLN A 171 26.89 -40.08 -21.71
N PHE A 172 26.41 -39.01 -21.08
CA PHE A 172 26.40 -37.68 -21.66
C PHE A 172 27.62 -36.85 -21.26
N GLN A 173 28.09 -36.01 -22.19
CA GLN A 173 29.06 -34.96 -21.97
C GLN A 173 28.36 -33.64 -22.23
N PHE A 174 28.20 -32.80 -21.18
CA PHE A 174 27.51 -31.53 -21.28
C PHE A 174 28.49 -30.40 -21.58
N ARG A 175 27.97 -29.39 -22.29
CA ARG A 175 28.66 -28.09 -22.53
C ARG A 175 27.74 -26.96 -22.09
N HIS A 176 28.28 -25.97 -21.38
CA HIS A 176 27.54 -24.78 -20.98
C HIS A 176 27.22 -23.91 -22.20
N LYS A 177 26.01 -23.38 -22.24
CA LYS A 177 25.49 -22.51 -23.30
C LYS A 177 25.31 -21.07 -22.85
N VAL A 178 25.71 -20.73 -21.63
CA VAL A 178 25.69 -19.39 -21.04
C VAL A 178 27.10 -18.88 -20.81
N HIS A 179 27.21 -17.59 -20.54
CA HIS A 179 28.43 -16.93 -20.07
C HIS A 179 28.24 -16.44 -18.65
N VAL A 180 29.26 -16.56 -17.80
CA VAL A 180 29.23 -16.11 -16.41
C VAL A 180 30.15 -14.90 -16.21
N LEU A 181 29.63 -13.86 -15.57
CA LEU A 181 30.44 -12.73 -15.10
C LEU A 181 30.75 -12.95 -13.62
N LYS A 182 32.03 -12.92 -13.26
CA LYS A 182 32.50 -12.96 -11.86
C LYS A 182 32.99 -11.57 -11.48
N ILE A 183 32.18 -10.80 -10.77
CA ILE A 183 32.47 -9.42 -10.41
C ILE A 183 33.00 -9.38 -8.99
N ARG A 184 34.26 -9.03 -8.82
CA ARG A 184 34.89 -8.75 -7.53
C ARG A 184 34.88 -7.23 -7.29
N ILE A 185 34.61 -6.82 -6.06
CA ILE A 185 34.61 -5.43 -5.61
C ILE A 185 35.87 -5.17 -4.77
N PRO A 186 37.05 -4.87 -5.38
CA PRO A 186 38.28 -4.68 -4.61
C PRO A 186 38.24 -3.41 -3.76
N LYS A 187 37.41 -2.43 -4.14
CA LYS A 187 37.29 -1.13 -3.48
C LYS A 187 35.90 -0.56 -3.72
N ASN A 188 35.34 0.09 -2.70
CA ASN A 188 34.08 0.77 -2.75
C ASN A 188 34.20 2.20 -2.20
N ASP A 189 34.15 3.20 -3.09
CA ASP A 189 34.26 4.61 -2.76
C ASP A 189 32.91 5.31 -2.61
N LEU A 190 31.78 4.57 -2.62
CA LEU A 190 30.44 5.15 -2.34
C LEU A 190 30.30 5.67 -0.91
N GLY A 191 31.08 5.13 0.02
CA GLY A 191 30.91 5.40 1.44
C GLY A 191 29.82 4.57 2.11
N GLU A 192 29.03 3.81 1.34
CA GLU A 192 27.94 2.93 1.76
C GLU A 192 28.03 1.57 1.10
N LYS A 193 27.28 0.59 1.60
CA LYS A 193 27.17 -0.71 0.95
C LYS A 193 26.31 -0.63 -0.31
N VAL A 194 26.64 -1.45 -1.29
CA VAL A 194 25.98 -1.55 -2.58
C VAL A 194 24.72 -2.41 -2.46
N SER A 195 23.58 -1.88 -2.82
CA SER A 195 22.31 -2.62 -2.89
C SER A 195 22.07 -3.24 -4.26
N GLU A 196 22.54 -2.60 -5.34
CA GLU A 196 22.40 -3.10 -6.71
C GLU A 196 23.65 -2.78 -7.55
N ILE A 197 23.91 -3.63 -8.55
CA ILE A 197 24.84 -3.32 -9.64
C ILE A 197 24.08 -3.44 -10.95
N ALA A 198 24.04 -2.39 -11.74
CA ALA A 198 23.47 -2.35 -13.08
C ALA A 198 24.55 -2.48 -14.13
N LEU A 199 24.35 -3.37 -15.11
CA LEU A 199 25.19 -3.53 -16.27
C LEU A 199 24.38 -3.24 -17.52
N ALA A 200 24.82 -2.28 -18.32
CA ALA A 200 24.22 -1.95 -19.61
C ALA A 200 25.12 -2.44 -20.74
N PHE A 201 24.59 -3.33 -21.56
CA PHE A 201 25.26 -3.91 -22.70
C PHE A 201 24.81 -3.22 -24.00
N PRO A 202 25.68 -3.14 -25.03
CA PRO A 202 25.27 -2.66 -26.35
C PRO A 202 24.28 -3.57 -27.09
N GLN A 203 24.22 -4.85 -26.69
CA GLN A 203 23.33 -5.86 -27.28
C GLN A 203 22.57 -6.61 -26.17
N PRO A 204 21.43 -7.25 -26.48
CA PRO A 204 20.70 -8.05 -25.50
C PRO A 204 21.51 -9.23 -24.98
N VAL A 205 21.44 -9.45 -23.65
CA VAL A 205 22.17 -10.52 -22.93
C VAL A 205 21.27 -11.33 -22.00
N THR A 206 20.04 -10.91 -21.81
CA THR A 206 19.02 -11.59 -21.01
C THR A 206 17.74 -11.72 -21.82
N GLY A 207 16.83 -12.62 -21.45
CA GLY A 207 15.59 -12.88 -22.18
C GLY A 207 15.34 -14.36 -22.38
N ARG A 208 14.54 -14.70 -23.38
CA ARG A 208 14.22 -16.10 -23.74
C ARG A 208 15.33 -16.66 -24.62
N MET A 209 16.14 -17.53 -24.04
CA MET A 209 17.26 -18.20 -24.72
C MET A 209 16.83 -19.60 -25.18
N THR A 210 16.99 -19.90 -26.46
CA THR A 210 16.70 -21.21 -27.04
C THR A 210 17.99 -21.88 -27.51
N VAL A 211 18.16 -23.13 -27.13
CA VAL A 211 19.25 -24.03 -27.53
C VAL A 211 18.70 -25.23 -28.27
N ASP A 212 19.48 -25.83 -29.17
CA ASP A 212 19.11 -27.08 -29.84
C ASP A 212 19.78 -28.26 -29.16
N ALA A 213 18.98 -29.14 -28.54
CA ALA A 213 19.47 -30.36 -27.93
C ALA A 213 20.09 -31.33 -28.96
N ALA A 214 19.74 -31.26 -30.25
CA ALA A 214 20.27 -32.11 -31.30
C ALA A 214 21.58 -31.55 -31.90
N ASP A 215 21.86 -30.27 -31.75
CA ASP A 215 23.07 -29.61 -32.24
C ASP A 215 23.75 -28.81 -31.12
N PRO A 216 24.62 -29.47 -30.32
CA PRO A 216 25.35 -28.79 -29.25
C PRO A 216 26.35 -27.73 -29.73
N ASP A 217 26.70 -27.70 -31.01
CA ASP A 217 27.59 -26.71 -31.61
C ASP A 217 26.82 -25.47 -32.11
N ALA A 218 25.49 -25.55 -32.23
CA ALA A 218 24.67 -24.39 -32.58
C ALA A 218 24.74 -23.29 -31.49
N ALA A 219 24.92 -22.05 -31.93
CA ALA A 219 24.86 -20.92 -31.01
C ALA A 219 23.44 -20.72 -30.45
N PRO A 220 23.29 -20.41 -29.18
CA PRO A 220 21.99 -20.07 -28.60
C PRO A 220 21.35 -18.87 -29.34
N THR A 221 20.02 -18.88 -29.44
CA THR A 221 19.26 -17.73 -29.95
C THR A 221 18.54 -17.03 -28.81
N LEU A 222 18.50 -15.71 -28.83
CA LEU A 222 17.87 -14.91 -27.79
C LEU A 222 16.68 -14.13 -28.39
N THR A 223 15.49 -14.28 -27.78
CA THR A 223 14.28 -13.52 -28.14
C THR A 223 13.78 -12.76 -26.90
N ASP A 224 13.00 -11.70 -27.13
CA ASP A 224 12.53 -10.80 -26.07
C ASP A 224 13.69 -10.29 -25.18
N GLY A 225 14.81 -10.00 -25.83
CA GLY A 225 16.08 -9.73 -25.16
C GLY A 225 16.15 -8.34 -24.54
N ASN A 226 16.72 -8.26 -23.34
CA ASN A 226 17.06 -7.02 -22.66
C ASN A 226 18.58 -6.84 -22.67
N ASN A 227 19.02 -5.60 -22.92
CA ASN A 227 20.42 -5.21 -22.88
C ASN A 227 20.87 -4.67 -21.50
N THR A 228 19.98 -4.64 -20.53
CA THR A 228 20.30 -4.26 -19.15
C THR A 228 20.14 -5.45 -18.22
N LEU A 229 21.14 -5.69 -17.40
CA LEU A 229 21.14 -6.69 -16.33
C LEU A 229 21.33 -5.99 -14.99
N THR A 230 20.46 -6.25 -14.03
CA THR A 230 20.54 -5.72 -12.67
C THR A 230 20.83 -6.83 -11.68
N LEU A 231 21.90 -6.71 -10.92
CA LEU A 231 22.19 -7.54 -9.75
C LEU A 231 21.61 -6.84 -8.53
N ARG A 232 20.57 -7.39 -7.91
CA ARG A 232 19.93 -6.84 -6.72
C ARG A 232 20.22 -7.73 -5.52
N PHE A 233 20.78 -7.17 -4.47
CA PHE A 233 21.27 -7.94 -3.33
C PHE A 233 20.34 -7.85 -2.13
N ASP A 234 19.87 -9.00 -1.64
CA ASP A 234 19.13 -9.07 -0.35
C ASP A 234 20.00 -8.61 0.82
N THR A 235 21.30 -8.89 0.74
CA THR A 235 22.29 -8.37 1.68
C THR A 235 23.25 -7.46 0.93
N PRO A 236 23.25 -6.13 1.22
CA PRO A 236 24.12 -5.19 0.53
C PRO A 236 25.61 -5.54 0.61
N LYS A 237 26.31 -5.37 -0.51
CA LYS A 237 27.70 -5.78 -0.72
C LYS A 237 28.69 -4.66 -0.40
N GLY A 238 29.91 -5.05 0.00
CA GLY A 238 30.99 -4.13 0.31
C GLY A 238 32.29 -4.43 -0.44
N ALA A 239 33.37 -3.83 0.00
CA ALA A 239 34.70 -4.20 -0.52
C ALA A 239 35.02 -5.68 -0.21
N ASP A 240 35.76 -6.30 -1.12
CA ASP A 240 36.16 -7.71 -1.14
C ASP A 240 35.02 -8.73 -1.42
N ASP A 241 33.76 -8.30 -1.54
CA ASP A 241 32.70 -9.18 -1.98
C ASP A 241 32.83 -9.58 -3.46
N VAL A 242 32.37 -10.79 -3.76
CA VAL A 242 32.28 -11.34 -5.12
C VAL A 242 30.84 -11.65 -5.44
N VAL A 243 30.37 -11.23 -6.60
CA VAL A 243 29.02 -11.50 -7.11
C VAL A 243 29.10 -12.07 -8.52
N PHE A 244 28.06 -12.80 -8.92
CA PHE A 244 27.97 -13.49 -10.19
C PHE A 244 26.78 -13.01 -10.99
N ALA A 245 26.91 -13.08 -12.31
CA ALA A 245 25.81 -12.85 -13.23
C ALA A 245 25.87 -13.85 -14.37
N VAL A 246 24.73 -14.38 -14.77
CA VAL A 246 24.60 -15.30 -15.90
C VAL A 246 23.98 -14.55 -17.07
N ILE A 247 24.60 -14.62 -18.23
CA ILE A 247 24.15 -13.95 -19.46
C ILE A 247 24.14 -14.92 -20.65
N ALA A 248 23.31 -14.63 -21.64
CA ALA A 248 23.44 -15.26 -22.94
C ALA A 248 24.78 -14.83 -23.58
N PRO A 249 25.44 -15.71 -24.38
CA PRO A 249 26.66 -15.36 -25.08
C PRO A 249 26.44 -14.16 -26.01
N VAL A 250 27.42 -13.27 -26.06
CA VAL A 250 27.37 -12.08 -26.92
C VAL A 250 28.76 -11.70 -27.42
N GLU A 251 28.85 -11.30 -28.67
CA GLU A 251 30.09 -10.82 -29.27
C GLU A 251 30.10 -9.29 -29.34
N LEU A 252 30.98 -8.66 -28.56
CA LEU A 252 31.17 -7.22 -28.55
C LEU A 252 32.60 -6.87 -28.98
N THR A 253 32.75 -5.77 -29.71
CA THR A 253 34.08 -5.20 -30.01
C THR A 253 34.54 -4.30 -28.85
N ALA A 254 35.80 -3.98 -28.80
CA ALA A 254 36.37 -3.11 -27.75
C ALA A 254 35.72 -1.70 -27.72
N GLU A 255 35.17 -1.24 -28.84
CA GLU A 255 34.47 0.04 -29.00
C GLU A 255 32.99 -0.04 -28.58
N GLN A 256 32.53 -1.22 -28.20
CA GLN A 256 31.19 -1.48 -27.66
C GLN A 256 31.30 -1.79 -26.15
N PRO A 257 31.54 -0.81 -25.30
CA PRO A 257 31.77 -1.06 -23.88
C PRO A 257 30.51 -1.55 -23.16
N VAL A 258 30.71 -2.29 -22.08
CA VAL A 258 29.70 -2.57 -21.09
C VAL A 258 29.80 -1.53 -20.00
N THR A 259 28.72 -0.78 -19.76
CA THR A 259 28.70 0.22 -18.69
C THR A 259 28.22 -0.41 -17.40
N ILE A 260 28.96 -0.23 -16.31
CA ILE A 260 28.64 -0.73 -14.98
C ILE A 260 28.42 0.43 -14.01
N THR A 261 27.35 0.36 -13.23
CA THR A 261 26.98 1.36 -12.22
C THR A 261 26.62 0.65 -10.93
N ALA A 262 27.15 1.09 -9.80
CA ALA A 262 26.76 0.61 -8.48
C ALA A 262 25.73 1.56 -7.87
N ILE A 263 24.76 0.98 -7.18
CA ILE A 263 23.64 1.69 -6.57
C ILE A 263 23.67 1.42 -5.07
N CYS A 264 23.60 2.48 -4.28
CA CYS A 264 23.45 2.43 -2.83
C CYS A 264 22.24 3.22 -2.38
N GLU A 265 21.99 3.28 -1.10
CA GLU A 265 20.87 4.03 -0.56
C GLU A 265 20.94 5.53 -0.87
N ALA A 266 22.12 6.14 -0.85
CA ALA A 266 22.29 7.58 -1.08
C ALA A 266 22.28 7.98 -2.56
N GLY A 267 22.54 7.05 -3.49
CA GLY A 267 22.62 7.38 -4.91
C GLY A 267 23.29 6.32 -5.78
N GLU A 268 23.77 6.76 -6.93
CA GLU A 268 24.47 5.93 -7.92
C GLU A 268 25.93 6.35 -8.05
N SER A 269 26.81 5.37 -8.26
CA SER A 269 28.22 5.67 -8.60
C SER A 269 28.31 6.39 -9.95
N GLU A 270 29.44 7.05 -10.19
CA GLU A 270 29.80 7.37 -11.57
C GLU A 270 29.79 6.07 -12.40
N PRO A 271 29.19 6.08 -13.60
CA PRO A 271 29.23 4.93 -14.49
C PRO A 271 30.66 4.65 -14.94
N ARG A 272 30.99 3.38 -15.07
CA ARG A 272 32.30 2.95 -15.54
C ARG A 272 32.16 2.03 -16.74
N ASP A 273 32.88 2.33 -17.79
CA ASP A 273 32.93 1.51 -18.99
C ASP A 273 33.99 0.42 -18.87
N ILE A 274 33.59 -0.79 -19.22
CA ILE A 274 34.47 -1.95 -19.38
C ILE A 274 34.53 -2.22 -20.89
N PRO A 275 35.74 -2.33 -21.48
CA PRO A 275 35.83 -2.64 -22.90
C PRO A 275 35.06 -3.89 -23.27
N GLY A 276 34.31 -3.82 -24.37
CA GLY A 276 33.60 -4.97 -24.89
C GLY A 276 34.58 -6.07 -25.31
N LYS A 277 34.13 -7.29 -25.26
CA LYS A 277 34.83 -8.49 -25.70
C LYS A 277 33.86 -9.57 -26.12
N HIS A 278 34.37 -10.67 -26.61
CA HIS A 278 33.56 -11.86 -26.88
C HIS A 278 33.26 -12.56 -25.55
N PHE A 279 31.99 -12.53 -25.12
CA PHE A 279 31.47 -13.29 -23.97
C PHE A 279 30.95 -14.64 -24.50
N SER A 280 31.88 -15.59 -24.65
CA SER A 280 31.61 -16.90 -25.24
C SER A 280 30.83 -17.81 -24.30
N GLU A 281 30.06 -18.74 -24.86
CA GLU A 281 29.43 -19.81 -24.10
C GLU A 281 30.47 -20.68 -23.37
N GLY A 282 30.14 -21.16 -22.19
CA GLY A 282 30.99 -22.01 -21.38
C GLY A 282 32.20 -21.29 -20.75
N HIS A 283 32.22 -19.97 -20.73
CA HIS A 283 33.34 -19.20 -20.19
C HIS A 283 32.90 -18.30 -19.04
N THR A 284 33.87 -17.95 -18.17
CA THR A 284 33.67 -16.96 -17.11
C THR A 284 34.57 -15.77 -17.35
N THR A 285 34.02 -14.55 -17.28
CA THR A 285 34.82 -13.31 -17.30
C THR A 285 35.00 -12.76 -15.90
N PRO A 286 36.21 -12.71 -15.34
CA PRO A 286 36.48 -11.99 -14.11
C PRO A 286 36.51 -10.47 -14.38
N ILE A 287 35.80 -9.72 -13.53
CA ILE A 287 35.71 -8.26 -13.57
C ILE A 287 36.14 -7.74 -12.19
N ALA A 288 37.20 -6.93 -12.15
CA ALA A 288 37.57 -6.19 -10.95
C ALA A 288 36.92 -4.81 -10.99
N TYR A 289 35.78 -4.67 -10.31
CA TYR A 289 35.01 -3.44 -10.27
C TYR A 289 35.40 -2.58 -9.06
N HIS A 290 36.31 -1.63 -9.28
CA HIS A 290 36.56 -0.56 -8.32
C HIS A 290 35.43 0.43 -8.41
N ILE A 291 34.53 0.39 -7.45
CA ILE A 291 33.30 1.23 -7.44
C ILE A 291 33.73 2.68 -7.19
N PRO A 292 33.41 3.61 -8.10
CA PRO A 292 33.68 5.03 -7.91
C PRO A 292 32.83 5.64 -6.79
N ALA A 293 33.14 6.88 -6.42
CA ALA A 293 32.31 7.68 -5.54
C ALA A 293 30.91 7.92 -6.17
N ILE A 294 29.98 8.37 -5.35
CA ILE A 294 28.63 8.72 -5.83
C ILE A 294 28.76 9.86 -6.86
N GLY A 295 28.29 9.58 -8.08
CA GLY A 295 28.20 10.55 -9.16
C GLY A 295 26.84 11.25 -9.19
N ARG A 296 25.81 10.54 -8.73
CA ARG A 296 24.43 11.05 -8.68
C ARG A 296 23.79 10.69 -7.37
N TYR A 297 23.50 11.68 -6.55
CA TYR A 297 22.70 11.50 -5.34
C TYR A 297 21.22 11.40 -5.68
N TYR A 298 20.46 10.63 -4.90
CA TYR A 298 19.02 10.60 -5.03
C TYR A 298 18.37 11.78 -4.29
N THR A 299 17.27 12.27 -4.85
CA THR A 299 16.36 13.15 -4.13
C THR A 299 15.47 12.32 -3.23
N ARG A 300 15.44 12.63 -1.92
CA ARG A 300 14.63 11.91 -0.95
C ARG A 300 13.53 12.78 -0.40
N LEU A 301 12.33 12.23 -0.37
CA LEU A 301 11.17 12.81 0.32
C LEU A 301 10.91 11.95 1.57
N ASN A 302 11.28 12.48 2.73
CA ASN A 302 11.09 11.81 4.00
C ASN A 302 9.76 12.25 4.58
N PHE A 303 8.72 11.46 4.40
CA PHE A 303 7.41 11.71 4.96
C PHE A 303 7.33 11.22 6.40
N SER A 304 6.69 12.01 7.26
CA SER A 304 6.40 11.64 8.64
C SER A 304 4.97 12.00 9.01
N LEU A 305 4.29 11.09 9.68
CA LEU A 305 3.04 11.40 10.37
C LEU A 305 3.34 12.19 11.64
N PRO A 306 2.47 13.12 12.07
CA PRO A 306 2.67 13.84 13.30
C PRO A 306 2.68 12.87 14.49
N ALA A 307 3.71 12.98 15.32
CA ALA A 307 3.87 12.17 16.52
C ALA A 307 2.94 12.60 17.66
N ASP A 308 2.18 13.67 17.46
CA ASP A 308 1.41 14.31 18.51
C ASP A 308 0.14 13.53 18.86
N LYS A 309 0.02 13.22 20.14
CA LYS A 309 -1.14 12.58 20.74
C LYS A 309 -2.42 13.43 20.72
N GLY A 310 -2.34 14.69 20.32
CA GLY A 310 -3.45 15.64 20.22
C GLY A 310 -4.01 15.86 18.84
N THR A 311 -3.25 15.56 17.80
CA THR A 311 -3.65 15.71 16.40
C THR A 311 -3.95 14.34 15.81
N ALA A 312 -5.09 14.23 15.23
CA ALA A 312 -5.64 13.24 14.34
C ALA A 312 -4.70 12.07 13.95
N THR A 313 -4.39 11.20 14.88
CA THR A 313 -4.02 9.84 14.53
C THR A 313 -5.28 9.11 14.07
N LEU A 314 -5.19 8.24 13.09
CA LEU A 314 -6.35 7.47 12.62
C LEU A 314 -6.79 6.36 13.58
N GLY A 315 -6.43 6.42 14.86
CA GLY A 315 -6.87 5.47 15.90
C GLY A 315 -6.33 4.06 15.72
N GLU A 316 -5.86 3.74 14.55
CA GLU A 316 -5.24 2.50 14.13
C GLU A 316 -4.00 2.88 13.32
N ALA A 317 -3.07 1.95 13.16
CA ALA A 317 -1.97 2.16 12.22
C ALA A 317 -2.53 2.56 10.86
N VAL A 318 -1.98 3.62 10.27
CA VAL A 318 -2.29 3.98 8.89
C VAL A 318 -1.84 2.82 8.01
N GLY A 319 -2.79 2.10 7.43
CA GLY A 319 -2.50 0.95 6.57
C GLY A 319 -1.94 1.37 5.23
N LYS A 320 -2.44 2.49 4.70
CA LYS A 320 -2.04 2.97 3.38
C LYS A 320 -2.16 4.49 3.29
N ILE A 321 -1.15 5.11 2.68
CA ILE A 321 -1.20 6.51 2.26
C ILE A 321 -1.18 6.54 0.73
N THR A 322 -2.06 7.32 0.14
CA THR A 322 -2.10 7.58 -1.30
C THR A 322 -1.87 9.07 -1.55
N LEU A 323 -0.82 9.38 -2.29
CA LEU A 323 -0.55 10.73 -2.78
C LEU A 323 -1.08 10.86 -4.20
N THR A 324 -1.82 11.91 -4.49
CA THR A 324 -2.27 12.24 -5.84
C THR A 324 -1.79 13.64 -6.19
N ALA A 325 -0.80 13.72 -7.09
CA ALA A 325 -0.30 14.97 -7.61
C ALA A 325 -1.26 15.56 -8.66
N PRO A 326 -1.20 16.87 -8.96
CA PRO A 326 -1.96 17.47 -10.05
C PRO A 326 -1.72 16.77 -11.39
N GLU A 327 -2.69 16.84 -12.28
CA GLU A 327 -2.55 16.31 -13.63
C GLU A 327 -1.31 16.87 -14.34
N GLY A 328 -0.54 16.01 -14.98
CA GLY A 328 0.73 16.35 -15.63
C GLY A 328 1.95 16.33 -14.71
N SER A 329 1.78 16.14 -13.39
CA SER A 329 2.88 15.90 -12.47
C SER A 329 3.04 14.41 -12.21
N LEU A 330 4.27 13.87 -12.29
CA LEU A 330 4.51 12.44 -12.18
C LEU A 330 5.45 12.14 -11.01
N PHE A 331 5.14 11.08 -10.28
CA PHE A 331 6.08 10.43 -9.38
C PHE A 331 7.05 9.55 -10.18
N ASP A 332 8.07 9.04 -9.52
CA ASP A 332 9.10 8.21 -10.15
C ASP A 332 8.57 6.90 -10.79
N ASN A 333 7.38 6.49 -10.41
CA ASN A 333 6.66 5.36 -11.02
C ASN A 333 5.99 5.70 -12.37
N GLY A 334 6.17 6.92 -12.88
CA GLY A 334 5.59 7.38 -14.14
C GLY A 334 4.10 7.71 -14.08
N THR A 335 3.51 7.79 -12.88
CA THR A 335 2.10 8.16 -12.69
C THR A 335 1.99 9.36 -11.74
N ASN A 336 0.83 10.02 -11.72
CA ASN A 336 0.53 11.07 -10.76
C ASN A 336 0.00 10.53 -9.41
N ILE A 337 0.01 9.23 -9.21
CA ILE A 337 -0.43 8.56 -7.98
C ILE A 337 0.72 7.74 -7.40
N CYS A 338 0.99 7.92 -6.11
CA CYS A 338 1.92 7.09 -5.37
C CYS A 338 1.24 6.54 -4.12
N GLN A 339 1.44 5.24 -3.84
CA GLN A 339 0.86 4.56 -2.68
C GLN A 339 1.96 3.88 -1.87
N PHE A 340 1.89 4.00 -0.55
CA PHE A 340 2.82 3.36 0.36
C PHE A 340 2.18 3.09 1.73
N THR A 341 2.83 2.24 2.52
CA THR A 341 2.50 2.01 3.93
C THR A 341 3.63 2.60 4.77
N PRO A 342 3.34 3.51 5.71
CA PRO A 342 4.37 4.00 6.63
C PRO A 342 4.84 2.89 7.58
N ASP A 343 6.05 3.04 8.11
CA ASP A 343 6.59 2.14 9.12
C ASP A 343 5.90 2.31 10.50
N ALA A 344 6.37 1.56 11.51
CA ALA A 344 5.81 1.60 12.86
C ALA A 344 5.98 2.98 13.55
N GLU A 345 6.94 3.78 13.13
CA GLU A 345 7.15 5.16 13.57
C GLU A 345 6.33 6.19 12.79
N GLY A 346 5.54 5.75 11.82
CA GLY A 346 4.75 6.61 10.95
C GLY A 346 5.58 7.33 9.88
N LYS A 347 6.70 6.75 9.47
CA LYS A 347 7.63 7.32 8.50
C LYS A 347 7.61 6.55 7.19
N TYR A 348 7.94 7.22 6.13
CA TYR A 348 8.21 6.65 4.82
C TYR A 348 9.18 7.52 4.05
N THR A 349 10.19 6.90 3.43
CA THR A 349 11.12 7.59 2.54
C THR A 349 10.83 7.19 1.10
N MET A 350 10.48 8.17 0.28
CA MET A 350 10.38 8.03 -1.16
C MET A 350 11.69 8.49 -1.79
N VAL A 351 12.30 7.63 -2.58
CA VAL A 351 13.51 7.93 -3.33
C VAL A 351 13.13 8.23 -4.76
N LEU A 352 13.47 9.41 -5.23
CA LEU A 352 13.25 9.84 -6.60
C LEU A 352 14.53 9.62 -7.40
N LYS A 353 14.43 8.85 -8.49
CA LYS A 353 15.58 8.51 -9.34
C LYS A 353 16.18 9.76 -9.99
N PRO A 354 17.45 9.72 -10.37
CA PRO A 354 18.10 10.84 -11.05
C PRO A 354 17.46 11.23 -12.37
N SER A 355 16.73 10.32 -13.02
CA SER A 355 15.99 10.57 -14.25
C SER A 355 14.65 11.31 -14.02
N TRP A 356 14.21 11.43 -12.75
CA TRP A 356 12.99 12.15 -12.43
C TRP A 356 13.18 13.64 -12.68
N THR A 357 12.35 14.20 -13.56
CA THR A 357 12.47 15.59 -14.00
C THR A 357 11.26 16.44 -13.61
N ASP A 358 10.16 15.80 -13.19
CA ASP A 358 8.98 16.54 -12.79
C ASP A 358 9.10 17.02 -11.35
N ASN A 359 8.98 18.31 -11.17
CA ASN A 359 9.15 18.94 -9.87
C ASN A 359 7.81 19.11 -9.15
N LEU A 360 7.67 18.48 -8.00
CA LEU A 360 6.50 18.60 -7.12
C LEU A 360 6.56 19.84 -6.20
N SER A 361 7.64 20.62 -6.24
CA SER A 361 7.84 21.80 -5.36
C SER A 361 6.67 22.78 -5.46
N GLY A 362 6.10 23.13 -4.34
CA GLY A 362 4.99 24.09 -4.24
C GLY A 362 3.66 23.59 -4.80
N LYS A 363 3.58 22.36 -5.33
CA LYS A 363 2.33 21.82 -5.85
C LYS A 363 1.42 21.32 -4.74
N ALA A 364 0.11 21.47 -4.95
CA ALA A 364 -0.90 20.94 -4.05
C ALA A 364 -1.13 19.45 -4.37
N VAL A 365 -0.77 18.58 -3.44
CA VAL A 365 -0.91 17.13 -3.55
C VAL A 365 -2.04 16.70 -2.63
N THR A 366 -3.01 15.93 -3.14
CA THR A 366 -4.02 15.31 -2.31
C THR A 366 -3.41 14.12 -1.58
N VAL A 367 -3.55 14.09 -0.26
CA VAL A 367 -3.10 13.00 0.60
C VAL A 367 -4.32 12.28 1.15
N GLN A 368 -4.44 11.00 0.86
CA GLN A 368 -5.48 10.15 1.40
C GLN A 368 -4.85 9.15 2.38
N TYR A 369 -5.40 9.09 3.57
CA TYR A 369 -5.01 8.16 4.63
C TYR A 369 -6.07 7.10 4.76
N GLU A 370 -5.68 5.85 4.76
CA GLU A 370 -6.58 4.71 4.90
C GLU A 370 -6.13 3.79 6.02
N SER A 371 -7.02 3.57 7.00
CA SER A 371 -6.93 2.54 8.01
C SER A 371 -7.98 1.45 7.78
N GLU A 372 -8.06 0.47 8.67
CA GLU A 372 -9.12 -0.54 8.62
C GLU A 372 -10.52 0.09 8.70
N SER A 373 -10.70 1.10 9.53
CA SER A 373 -12.00 1.66 9.90
C SER A 373 -12.29 3.01 9.25
N ALA A 374 -11.28 3.72 8.71
CA ALA A 374 -11.47 5.06 8.19
C ALA A 374 -10.69 5.36 6.90
N VAL A 375 -11.21 6.29 6.12
CA VAL A 375 -10.54 6.91 4.96
C VAL A 375 -10.75 8.41 5.06
N VAL A 376 -9.66 9.15 5.20
CA VAL A 376 -9.70 10.62 5.28
C VAL A 376 -8.70 11.22 4.31
N SER A 377 -8.95 12.42 3.83
CA SER A 377 -8.05 13.09 2.89
C SER A 377 -7.93 14.58 3.17
N ASN A 378 -6.77 15.11 2.85
CA ASN A 378 -6.51 16.56 2.84
C ASN A 378 -5.61 16.93 1.66
N THR A 379 -5.32 18.20 1.54
CA THR A 379 -4.36 18.71 0.57
C THR A 379 -3.10 19.14 1.30
N LEU A 380 -1.97 18.62 0.83
CA LEU A 380 -0.63 18.99 1.25
C LEU A 380 -0.01 19.89 0.17
N THR A 381 0.40 21.09 0.51
CA THR A 381 1.28 21.86 -0.37
C THR A 381 2.70 21.35 -0.15
N MET A 382 3.28 20.75 -1.19
CA MET A 382 4.66 20.27 -1.12
C MET A 382 5.62 21.45 -0.84
N PRO A 383 6.60 21.28 0.04
CA PRO A 383 7.62 22.29 0.25
C PRO A 383 8.48 22.48 -1.00
N GLN A 384 9.39 23.44 -0.97
CA GLN A 384 10.43 23.49 -2.00
C GLN A 384 11.33 22.27 -1.85
N ILE A 385 11.40 21.46 -2.89
CA ILE A 385 12.20 20.22 -2.90
C ILE A 385 13.62 20.58 -3.32
N THR A 386 14.58 20.21 -2.50
CA THR A 386 16.00 20.30 -2.82
C THR A 386 16.39 19.06 -3.61
N GLU A 387 16.75 19.25 -4.88
CA GLU A 387 17.26 18.17 -5.72
C GLU A 387 18.54 17.57 -5.10
N PHE A 388 18.69 16.26 -5.22
CA PHE A 388 19.82 15.48 -4.69
C PHE A 388 20.04 15.64 -3.17
N GLY A 389 18.95 15.90 -2.44
CA GLY A 389 18.97 16.12 -1.00
C GLY A 389 17.83 15.43 -0.26
N ASN A 390 17.90 15.49 1.06
CA ASN A 390 16.83 15.07 1.95
C ASN A 390 15.80 16.19 2.13
N ASN A 391 14.54 15.86 1.95
CA ASN A 391 13.43 16.78 2.10
C ASN A 391 12.45 16.20 3.12
N ASP A 392 12.39 16.78 4.31
CA ASP A 392 11.51 16.32 5.37
C ASP A 392 10.13 16.93 5.20
N ILE A 393 9.11 16.10 5.15
CA ILE A 393 7.72 16.48 4.90
C ILE A 393 6.86 15.88 5.99
N THR A 394 6.22 16.74 6.80
CA THR A 394 5.31 16.28 7.83
C THR A 394 3.87 16.34 7.32
N PHE A 395 3.19 15.22 7.38
CA PHE A 395 1.78 15.12 7.08
C PHE A 395 0.95 15.69 8.21
N SER A 396 -0.17 16.32 7.87
CA SER A 396 -1.23 16.63 8.81
C SER A 396 -2.44 15.77 8.50
N VAL A 397 -2.78 14.85 9.40
CA VAL A 397 -3.99 14.04 9.23
C VAL A 397 -5.21 14.93 9.44
N PRO A 398 -6.17 14.95 8.51
CA PRO A 398 -7.32 15.85 8.61
C PRO A 398 -8.27 15.42 9.73
N TYR A 399 -9.02 16.36 10.25
CA TYR A 399 -10.15 16.06 11.11
C TYR A 399 -11.26 15.37 10.30
N LEU A 400 -11.99 14.47 10.92
CA LEU A 400 -13.23 13.91 10.35
C LEU A 400 -14.31 14.99 10.17
N LEU A 401 -14.26 16.01 11.02
CA LEU A 401 -15.03 17.24 10.93
C LEU A 401 -14.17 18.36 11.52
N ALA A 402 -14.08 19.47 10.81
CA ALA A 402 -13.52 20.72 11.33
C ALA A 402 -14.43 21.86 10.87
N GLU A 403 -14.86 22.72 11.80
CA GLU A 403 -15.71 23.89 11.52
C GLU A 403 -15.32 25.03 12.46
N ASP A 404 -14.91 26.13 11.89
CA ASP A 404 -14.57 27.37 12.59
C ASP A 404 -15.54 28.51 12.29
N PHE A 405 -16.62 28.20 11.58
CA PHE A 405 -17.64 29.15 11.16
C PHE A 405 -17.13 30.41 10.48
N SER A 406 -15.92 30.38 9.93
CA SER A 406 -15.31 31.54 9.24
C SER A 406 -16.13 32.00 8.03
N ASN A 407 -16.90 31.09 7.42
CA ASN A 407 -17.76 31.39 6.27
C ASN A 407 -19.21 31.72 6.64
N ILE A 408 -19.56 31.73 7.94
CA ILE A 408 -20.94 31.96 8.34
C ILE A 408 -21.33 33.42 8.08
N ILE A 409 -22.51 33.62 7.51
CA ILE A 409 -23.10 34.95 7.36
C ILE A 409 -24.03 35.26 8.52
N GLN A 410 -24.33 36.54 8.74
CA GLN A 410 -25.26 36.93 9.78
C GLN A 410 -26.70 36.49 9.44
N PHE A 411 -27.34 35.78 10.35
CA PHE A 411 -28.74 35.38 10.27
C PHE A 411 -29.32 35.21 11.66
N ASP A 412 -30.64 35.10 11.74
CA ASP A 412 -31.38 34.85 12.98
C ASP A 412 -32.65 34.07 12.67
N TYR A 413 -32.70 32.81 13.13
CA TYR A 413 -33.87 31.94 13.09
C TYR A 413 -34.42 31.77 14.51
N ASP A 414 -35.34 32.65 14.91
CA ASP A 414 -36.01 32.66 16.22
C ASP A 414 -35.06 32.65 17.45
N CYS A 415 -33.83 33.08 17.25
CA CYS A 415 -32.84 33.21 18.32
C CYS A 415 -33.04 34.52 19.11
N ASN A 416 -33.47 35.60 18.44
CA ASN A 416 -33.87 36.85 19.09
C ASN A 416 -35.36 36.92 19.25
N VAL A 417 -35.80 37.29 20.42
CA VAL A 417 -37.17 37.64 20.63
C VAL A 417 -37.33 39.10 20.20
N GLY A 418 -37.80 39.29 18.97
CA GLY A 418 -38.33 40.62 18.61
C GLY A 418 -39.47 40.97 19.59
N THR A 419 -39.59 42.22 19.87
CA THR A 419 -40.61 42.85 20.75
C THR A 419 -42.08 42.61 20.31
N GLY A 420 -42.35 41.52 19.62
CA GLY A 420 -43.67 41.18 19.08
C GLY A 420 -44.52 40.39 20.09
N THR A 421 -45.59 40.98 20.45
CA THR A 421 -46.61 40.52 21.41
C THR A 421 -47.47 39.35 20.94
N SER A 422 -46.98 38.38 20.25
CA SER A 422 -47.86 37.26 19.89
C SER A 422 -47.44 35.97 20.53
N SER A 423 -48.37 35.41 21.31
CA SER A 423 -48.36 34.07 21.91
C SER A 423 -48.31 32.91 20.87
N SER A 424 -48.27 33.24 19.60
CA SER A 424 -48.24 32.27 18.49
C SER A 424 -46.81 31.85 18.09
N SER A 425 -45.78 32.50 18.62
CA SER A 425 -44.40 32.13 18.31
C SER A 425 -43.86 30.95 19.14
N ALA A 426 -44.74 30.31 19.94
CA ALA A 426 -44.44 29.01 20.54
C ALA A 426 -44.15 27.89 19.52
N GLY A 427 -44.39 28.16 18.25
CA GLY A 427 -44.45 27.20 17.20
C GLY A 427 -43.17 26.93 16.42
N ASN A 428 -42.17 27.77 16.48
CA ASN A 428 -41.01 27.56 15.58
C ASN A 428 -39.95 26.69 16.25
N LYS A 429 -40.29 25.42 16.38
CA LYS A 429 -39.36 24.36 16.75
C LYS A 429 -38.63 23.79 15.53
N ASP A 430 -38.93 24.34 14.33
CA ASP A 430 -38.45 23.77 13.09
C ASP A 430 -36.94 23.86 12.98
N ALA A 431 -36.34 22.76 12.57
CA ALA A 431 -34.95 22.73 12.26
C ALA A 431 -34.70 23.41 10.91
N HIS A 432 -33.67 24.20 10.85
CA HIS A 432 -33.20 24.87 9.65
C HIS A 432 -31.90 24.22 9.18
N LEU A 433 -31.80 23.94 7.88
CA LEU A 433 -30.54 23.60 7.24
C LEU A 433 -29.74 24.90 7.02
N LEU A 434 -28.49 24.95 7.46
CA LEU A 434 -27.68 26.15 7.46
C LEU A 434 -26.71 26.26 6.28
N SER A 435 -26.87 25.43 5.25
CA SER A 435 -25.94 25.42 4.11
C SER A 435 -25.91 26.73 3.33
N ASP A 436 -27.07 27.44 3.21
CA ASP A 436 -27.17 28.75 2.60
C ASP A 436 -26.66 29.89 3.52
N LYS A 437 -26.30 29.58 4.75
CA LYS A 437 -25.77 30.48 5.75
C LYS A 437 -24.26 30.33 5.98
N GLY A 438 -23.60 29.49 5.19
CA GLY A 438 -22.17 29.24 5.28
C GLY A 438 -21.77 28.08 6.18
N ALA A 439 -22.72 27.36 6.79
CA ALA A 439 -22.49 26.17 7.61
C ALA A 439 -23.05 24.92 6.91
N ILE A 440 -22.27 24.35 6.01
CA ILE A 440 -22.74 23.28 5.11
C ILE A 440 -23.06 22.00 5.88
N GLY A 441 -24.31 21.51 5.71
CA GLY A 441 -24.78 20.27 6.32
C GLY A 441 -25.17 20.38 7.80
N TRP A 442 -24.98 21.53 8.41
CA TRP A 442 -25.46 21.81 9.77
C TRP A 442 -26.97 22.01 9.80
N THR A 443 -27.58 21.51 10.85
CA THR A 443 -29.01 21.70 11.12
C THR A 443 -29.19 22.21 12.54
N ALA A 444 -30.10 23.18 12.72
CA ALA A 444 -30.33 23.72 14.04
C ALA A 444 -31.73 24.32 14.18
N ALA A 445 -32.23 24.33 15.40
CA ALA A 445 -33.45 25.03 15.79
C ALA A 445 -33.10 26.14 16.77
N ARG A 446 -33.75 27.32 16.63
CA ARG A 446 -33.49 28.50 17.44
C ARG A 446 -32.01 28.89 17.41
N VAL A 447 -31.55 29.22 16.24
CA VAL A 447 -30.14 29.45 15.92
C VAL A 447 -29.94 30.78 15.22
N GLY A 448 -28.83 31.41 15.45
CA GLY A 448 -28.33 32.56 14.72
C GLY A 448 -26.84 32.39 14.41
N GLY A 449 -26.34 33.16 13.47
CA GLY A 449 -24.93 33.21 13.10
C GLY A 449 -24.43 34.65 13.15
N GLU A 450 -23.16 34.79 13.51
CA GLU A 450 -22.43 36.06 13.44
C GLU A 450 -21.37 36.00 12.35
N THR A 451 -21.43 36.91 11.38
CA THR A 451 -20.57 36.88 10.19
C THR A 451 -19.10 36.62 10.55
N GLY A 452 -18.58 35.48 10.02
CA GLY A 452 -17.19 35.09 10.14
C GLY A 452 -16.71 34.80 11.57
N LYS A 453 -17.62 34.42 12.49
CA LYS A 453 -17.25 34.29 13.91
C LYS A 453 -17.71 32.99 14.57
N CYS A 454 -19.01 32.73 14.61
CA CYS A 454 -19.56 31.63 15.39
C CYS A 454 -21.03 31.38 15.07
N ILE A 455 -21.52 30.20 15.50
CA ILE A 455 -22.93 29.87 15.57
C ILE A 455 -23.41 30.04 17.00
N ARG A 456 -24.64 30.53 17.16
CA ARG A 456 -25.28 30.62 18.47
C ARG A 456 -26.62 29.89 18.49
N SER A 457 -26.94 29.26 19.61
CA SER A 457 -28.28 28.72 19.87
C SER A 457 -28.88 29.39 21.09
N SER A 458 -30.19 29.44 21.18
CA SER A 458 -30.87 30.05 22.31
C SER A 458 -31.87 29.13 22.99
N CYS A 459 -32.07 29.34 24.28
CA CYS A 459 -33.24 28.87 24.99
C CYS A 459 -34.09 30.04 25.40
N ARG A 460 -35.31 30.08 24.87
CA ARG A 460 -36.32 31.07 25.23
C ARG A 460 -37.18 30.60 26.37
N PHE A 461 -37.49 31.48 27.31
CA PHE A 461 -38.57 31.31 28.24
C PHE A 461 -39.53 32.49 28.20
N GLU A 462 -40.78 32.19 28.37
CA GLU A 462 -41.86 33.17 28.44
C GLU A 462 -42.42 33.22 29.85
N GLY A 463 -42.53 34.41 30.39
CA GLY A 463 -43.21 34.62 31.67
C GLY A 463 -44.73 34.57 31.50
N GLY A 464 -45.40 33.71 32.29
CA GLY A 464 -46.85 33.76 32.39
C GLY A 464 -47.32 35.08 33.04
N GLY A 465 -48.48 35.61 32.62
CA GLY A 465 -49.06 36.80 33.17
C GLY A 465 -49.27 36.72 34.69
N VAL A 466 -49.54 37.86 35.29
CA VAL A 466 -49.77 38.05 36.76
C VAL A 466 -50.57 36.92 37.39
N GLY A 467 -50.00 36.19 38.33
CA GLY A 467 -50.67 35.18 39.11
C GLY A 467 -50.55 33.74 38.58
N LYS A 468 -49.84 33.44 37.51
CA LYS A 468 -49.64 32.09 37.00
C LYS A 468 -48.18 31.65 37.06
N ALA A 469 -47.73 31.18 38.18
CA ALA A 469 -46.37 30.66 38.38
C ALA A 469 -46.09 29.34 37.63
N SER A 470 -47.05 28.80 36.87
CA SER A 470 -46.96 27.42 36.32
C SER A 470 -46.78 27.31 34.80
N SER A 471 -46.74 28.41 34.06
CA SER A 471 -46.68 28.35 32.60
C SER A 471 -45.45 29.05 32.00
N TYR A 472 -44.29 28.50 32.32
CA TYR A 472 -43.10 28.86 31.56
C TYR A 472 -42.86 27.86 30.44
N ALA A 473 -43.15 28.31 29.22
CA ALA A 473 -42.77 27.53 28.05
C ALA A 473 -41.25 27.62 27.87
N ARG A 474 -40.59 26.52 27.91
CA ARG A 474 -39.16 26.40 27.65
C ARG A 474 -38.99 25.88 26.23
N TYR A 475 -38.28 26.61 25.41
CA TYR A 475 -37.96 26.22 24.04
C TYR A 475 -36.44 26.17 23.88
N PRO A 476 -35.83 25.05 24.27
CA PRO A 476 -34.40 24.88 24.11
C PRO A 476 -34.03 24.85 22.64
N GLY A 477 -32.97 25.58 22.29
CA GLY A 477 -32.36 25.47 20.99
C GLY A 477 -31.45 24.25 20.90
N ARG A 478 -31.33 23.69 19.71
CA ARG A 478 -30.47 22.54 19.40
C ARG A 478 -29.67 22.81 18.14
N ILE A 479 -28.40 22.40 18.14
CA ILE A 479 -27.49 22.44 16.99
C ILE A 479 -26.99 21.02 16.77
N ASP A 480 -27.08 20.53 15.54
CA ASP A 480 -26.52 19.26 15.11
C ASP A 480 -25.52 19.48 13.98
N SER A 481 -24.35 18.87 14.10
CA SER A 481 -23.35 18.88 13.05
C SER A 481 -23.80 18.10 11.80
N PRO A 482 -23.12 18.22 10.66
CA PRO A 482 -23.24 17.22 9.61
C PRO A 482 -22.80 15.84 10.13
N PRO A 483 -23.16 14.75 9.44
CA PRO A 483 -22.60 13.43 9.74
C PRO A 483 -21.08 13.48 9.61
N VAL A 484 -20.40 12.81 10.52
CA VAL A 484 -18.94 12.73 10.48
C VAL A 484 -18.52 11.90 9.27
N SER A 485 -17.74 12.50 8.38
CA SER A 485 -17.28 11.85 7.15
C SER A 485 -16.01 11.02 7.36
N GLY A 486 -15.74 10.08 6.45
CA GLY A 486 -14.48 9.34 6.44
C GLY A 486 -14.48 8.04 7.23
N ILE A 487 -15.51 7.73 8.02
CA ILE A 487 -15.65 6.42 8.67
C ILE A 487 -16.25 5.44 7.66
N LYS A 488 -15.62 4.27 7.51
CA LYS A 488 -16.10 3.23 6.58
C LYS A 488 -17.44 2.66 7.05
N SER A 489 -18.31 2.31 6.09
CA SER A 489 -19.62 1.73 6.40
C SER A 489 -19.51 0.47 7.26
N GLY A 490 -20.32 0.40 8.32
CA GLY A 490 -20.32 -0.71 9.27
C GLY A 490 -19.15 -0.72 10.26
N LYS A 491 -18.27 0.27 10.20
CA LYS A 491 -17.18 0.43 11.16
C LYS A 491 -17.51 1.49 12.21
N THR A 492 -16.87 1.36 13.36
CA THR A 492 -16.93 2.30 14.47
C THR A 492 -15.52 2.68 14.86
N VAL A 493 -15.29 3.96 15.13
CA VAL A 493 -13.99 4.49 15.54
C VAL A 493 -14.13 5.31 16.81
N ARG A 494 -13.11 5.25 17.66
CA ARG A 494 -12.99 6.10 18.82
C ARG A 494 -12.59 7.50 18.38
N VAL A 495 -13.38 8.52 18.74
CA VAL A 495 -13.12 9.91 18.35
C VAL A 495 -12.92 10.79 19.56
N ARG A 496 -12.10 11.83 19.39
CA ARG A 496 -12.04 13.00 20.26
C ARG A 496 -12.77 14.13 19.58
N VAL A 497 -13.78 14.66 20.25
CA VAL A 497 -14.51 15.86 19.86
C VAL A 497 -14.01 17.03 20.72
N SER A 498 -13.64 18.13 20.09
CA SER A 498 -13.26 19.37 20.77
C SER A 498 -14.08 20.51 20.21
N PHE A 499 -14.52 21.43 21.05
CA PHE A 499 -15.23 22.64 20.64
C PHE A 499 -15.03 23.76 21.64
N ASP A 500 -15.06 25.00 21.13
CA ASP A 500 -15.05 26.19 21.95
C ASP A 500 -16.48 26.68 22.19
N TYR A 501 -16.73 27.15 23.40
CA TYR A 501 -18.05 27.64 23.78
C TYR A 501 -17.96 28.84 24.74
N VAL A 502 -19.01 29.66 24.68
CA VAL A 502 -19.23 30.71 25.65
C VAL A 502 -20.73 30.94 25.84
N GLY A 503 -21.13 31.37 27.00
CA GLY A 503 -22.51 31.71 27.31
C GLY A 503 -22.82 33.21 27.09
N GLY A 504 -24.09 33.49 26.84
CA GLY A 504 -24.62 34.82 26.80
C GLY A 504 -26.07 34.88 27.29
N GLN A 505 -26.51 36.08 27.68
CA GLN A 505 -27.90 36.31 28.04
C GLN A 505 -28.33 37.73 27.65
N ASP A 506 -29.63 37.94 27.52
CA ASP A 506 -30.14 39.27 27.27
C ASP A 506 -29.79 40.25 28.41
N SER A 507 -29.35 41.44 28.07
CA SER A 507 -28.96 42.47 29.05
C SER A 507 -30.07 42.76 30.08
N TRP A 508 -31.31 42.66 29.65
CA TRP A 508 -32.46 42.84 30.53
C TRP A 508 -32.54 41.75 31.64
N MET A 509 -32.11 40.55 31.39
CA MET A 509 -32.05 39.47 32.39
C MET A 509 -30.93 39.68 33.39
N MET A 510 -29.83 40.26 32.97
CA MET A 510 -28.73 40.61 33.87
C MET A 510 -29.13 41.66 34.88
N ASP A 511 -29.90 42.68 34.46
CA ASP A 511 -30.36 43.75 35.34
C ASP A 511 -31.46 43.29 36.31
N SER A 512 -32.32 42.36 35.89
CA SER A 512 -33.38 41.82 36.77
C SER A 512 -32.85 40.92 37.88
N ASN A 513 -31.75 40.23 37.66
CA ASN A 513 -31.07 39.42 38.66
C ASN A 513 -30.49 40.28 39.82
N LYS A 514 -30.06 41.49 39.55
CA LYS A 514 -29.51 42.40 40.56
C LYS A 514 -30.57 43.02 41.50
N ASN A 515 -31.82 43.15 41.04
CA ASN A 515 -32.79 43.96 41.71
C ASN A 515 -33.97 43.24 42.41
N LYS A 516 -34.16 41.91 42.23
CA LYS A 516 -35.42 41.29 42.64
C LYS A 516 -35.37 39.92 43.29
N GLY A 517 -34.24 39.47 43.77
CA GLY A 517 -34.16 38.20 44.55
C GLY A 517 -34.75 36.93 43.88
N GLY A 518 -35.07 37.02 42.61
CA GLY A 518 -35.54 35.90 41.78
C GLY A 518 -34.36 35.33 41.01
N THR A 519 -33.91 34.20 41.42
CA THR A 519 -32.75 33.53 40.90
C THR A 519 -33.12 32.79 39.62
N TYR A 520 -32.78 33.36 38.48
CA TYR A 520 -32.52 32.55 37.29
C TYR A 520 -31.06 32.10 37.40
N GLY A 521 -30.85 30.77 37.30
CA GLY A 521 -29.50 30.24 37.19
C GLY A 521 -28.87 30.66 35.88
N ASN A 522 -27.56 30.57 35.79
CA ASN A 522 -26.85 30.73 34.56
C ASN A 522 -27.42 29.77 33.48
N PRO A 523 -27.40 30.16 32.21
CA PRO A 523 -27.78 29.23 31.17
C PRO A 523 -26.96 27.97 31.26
N THR A 524 -27.56 26.84 30.93
CA THR A 524 -26.92 25.55 30.91
C THR A 524 -26.99 24.95 29.52
N PHE A 525 -26.09 24.09 29.22
CA PHE A 525 -26.13 23.28 28.00
C PHE A 525 -25.65 21.88 28.29
N ASN A 526 -26.09 20.96 27.45
CA ASN A 526 -25.51 19.62 27.37
C ASN A 526 -25.16 19.30 25.94
N TYR A 527 -24.35 18.28 25.74
CA TYR A 527 -23.92 17.83 24.44
C TYR A 527 -23.91 16.32 24.37
N GLY A 528 -23.95 15.81 23.15
CA GLY A 528 -23.97 14.38 22.89
C GLY A 528 -23.83 14.12 21.39
N TYR A 529 -24.28 12.95 20.98
CA TYR A 529 -24.29 12.57 19.59
C TYR A 529 -25.54 11.76 19.24
N THR A 530 -25.88 11.74 17.96
CA THR A 530 -27.04 11.04 17.42
C THR A 530 -26.70 10.37 16.11
N ALA A 531 -27.28 9.21 15.84
CA ALA A 531 -27.27 8.56 14.53
C ALA A 531 -28.51 8.90 13.69
N ASN A 532 -29.44 9.67 14.25
CA ASN A 532 -30.72 9.96 13.61
C ASN A 532 -30.52 10.92 12.42
N SER A 533 -31.05 10.55 11.25
CA SER A 533 -31.03 11.38 10.05
C SER A 533 -32.15 12.42 10.01
N GLY A 534 -33.02 12.44 11.02
CA GLY A 534 -34.10 13.41 11.13
C GLY A 534 -33.59 14.80 11.43
N GLN A 535 -34.32 15.83 11.00
CA GLN A 535 -34.05 17.19 11.40
C GLN A 535 -34.39 17.35 12.89
N PRO A 536 -33.48 17.81 13.75
CA PRO A 536 -33.78 17.98 15.17
C PRO A 536 -34.77 19.11 15.36
N ASN A 537 -35.81 18.86 16.15
CA ASN A 537 -36.70 19.91 16.62
C ASN A 537 -36.14 20.58 17.87
N GLY A 538 -36.33 21.87 17.97
CA GLY A 538 -36.06 22.57 19.24
C GLY A 538 -36.88 21.93 20.38
N GLY A 539 -36.18 21.58 21.45
CA GLY A 539 -36.79 20.92 22.61
C GLY A 539 -36.61 19.42 22.69
N ASP A 540 -36.17 18.76 21.62
CA ASP A 540 -35.87 17.34 21.66
C ASP A 540 -34.69 17.05 22.60
N ASN A 541 -34.78 15.96 23.34
CA ASN A 541 -33.66 15.48 24.15
C ASN A 541 -32.53 14.96 23.28
N LEU A 542 -31.31 15.03 23.76
CA LEU A 542 -30.19 14.37 23.12
C LEU A 542 -30.35 12.85 23.25
N GLU A 543 -30.13 12.14 22.14
CA GLU A 543 -30.31 10.68 22.12
C GLU A 543 -29.20 9.96 22.90
N ASN A 544 -27.97 10.42 22.75
CA ASN A 544 -26.80 9.89 23.47
C ASN A 544 -26.09 11.05 24.18
N PRO A 545 -26.59 11.50 25.33
CA PRO A 545 -25.90 12.56 26.09
C PRO A 545 -24.56 12.03 26.62
N VAL A 546 -23.49 12.76 26.35
CA VAL A 546 -22.15 12.48 26.87
C VAL A 546 -22.00 13.06 28.27
N GLU A 547 -22.62 14.21 28.50
CA GLU A 547 -22.68 14.85 29.80
C GLU A 547 -24.09 14.65 30.38
N ALA A 548 -24.19 13.98 31.52
CA ALA A 548 -25.46 13.72 32.16
C ALA A 548 -26.04 14.95 32.90
N GLU A 549 -25.18 15.87 33.29
CA GLU A 549 -25.55 17.13 33.93
C GLU A 549 -25.34 18.30 32.99
N ASP A 550 -26.24 19.28 33.06
CA ASP A 550 -26.11 20.49 32.29
C ASP A 550 -24.90 21.32 32.76
N ILE A 551 -24.05 21.74 31.84
CA ILE A 551 -22.90 22.59 32.10
C ILE A 551 -23.40 24.03 32.28
N ALA A 552 -23.10 24.66 33.40
CA ALA A 552 -23.39 26.07 33.64
C ALA A 552 -22.51 26.95 32.74
N LEU A 553 -23.15 27.89 32.04
CA LEU A 553 -22.45 28.87 31.24
C LEU A 553 -22.17 30.14 32.07
N GLU A 554 -20.93 30.53 32.17
CA GLU A 554 -20.57 31.84 32.74
C GLU A 554 -21.06 32.94 31.81
N THR A 555 -21.96 33.77 32.32
CA THR A 555 -22.59 34.82 31.53
C THR A 555 -22.11 36.18 31.95
N ASP A 556 -21.01 36.62 31.40
CA ASP A 556 -20.55 38.00 31.54
C ASP A 556 -21.08 38.95 30.45
N LYS A 557 -21.97 38.45 29.55
CA LYS A 557 -22.16 39.17 28.29
C LYS A 557 -23.61 39.28 27.86
N SER A 558 -24.00 40.50 27.57
CA SER A 558 -25.16 40.77 26.74
C SER A 558 -24.84 40.44 25.28
N TRP A 559 -25.86 40.14 24.48
CA TRP A 559 -25.75 39.79 23.07
C TRP A 559 -24.97 40.79 22.18
N ASN A 560 -24.81 42.04 22.63
CA ASN A 560 -24.06 43.10 21.92
C ASN A 560 -22.60 43.24 22.38
N THR A 561 -22.12 42.42 23.28
CA THR A 561 -20.75 42.48 23.78
C THR A 561 -19.84 41.57 22.93
N PRO A 562 -18.65 41.99 22.54
CA PRO A 562 -17.72 41.11 21.84
C PRO A 562 -17.47 39.86 22.66
N LEU A 563 -17.56 38.70 22.00
CA LEU A 563 -17.30 37.41 22.61
C LEU A 563 -15.83 37.33 23.04
N SER A 564 -15.59 37.05 24.29
CA SER A 564 -14.26 36.85 24.86
C SER A 564 -14.39 35.77 25.95
N ASN A 565 -13.29 35.22 26.45
CA ASN A 565 -13.30 34.17 27.47
C ASN A 565 -13.97 32.88 26.98
N TRP A 566 -13.60 32.44 25.79
CA TRP A 566 -13.98 31.17 25.26
C TRP A 566 -13.42 30.05 26.13
N ASN A 567 -14.25 29.05 26.42
CA ASN A 567 -13.85 27.83 27.09
C ASN A 567 -13.79 26.70 26.05
N THR A 568 -12.83 25.81 26.17
CA THR A 568 -12.73 24.61 25.33
C THR A 568 -13.22 23.39 26.09
N LYS A 569 -14.09 22.61 25.48
CA LYS A 569 -14.52 21.31 25.98
C LYS A 569 -14.05 20.23 25.05
N THR A 570 -13.65 19.08 25.63
CA THR A 570 -13.25 17.90 24.88
C THR A 570 -13.92 16.65 25.49
N PHE A 571 -14.37 15.75 24.62
CA PHE A 571 -14.90 14.45 25.06
C PHE A 571 -14.52 13.33 24.08
N LEU A 572 -14.65 12.09 24.54
CA LEU A 572 -14.41 10.89 23.76
C LEU A 572 -15.72 10.14 23.55
N ALA A 573 -15.91 9.62 22.32
CA ALA A 573 -17.07 8.81 21.97
C ALA A 573 -16.75 7.84 20.84
N ASP A 574 -17.61 6.82 20.67
CA ASP A 574 -17.50 5.87 19.57
C ASP A 574 -18.46 6.26 18.44
N PHE A 575 -17.91 6.64 17.31
CA PHE A 575 -18.67 7.14 16.16
C PHE A 575 -18.65 6.15 15.00
N ASN A 576 -19.77 6.10 14.29
CA ASN A 576 -19.88 5.53 12.95
C ASN A 576 -20.21 6.64 11.93
N SER A 577 -20.28 6.29 10.66
CA SER A 577 -20.50 7.25 9.56
C SER A 577 -21.86 7.98 9.58
N ALA A 578 -22.79 7.57 10.44
CA ALA A 578 -24.09 8.24 10.59
C ALA A 578 -24.14 9.22 11.78
N HIS A 579 -23.16 9.16 12.68
CA HIS A 579 -23.16 9.97 13.89
C HIS A 579 -22.91 11.45 13.60
N ARG A 580 -23.66 12.30 14.31
CA ARG A 580 -23.58 13.77 14.36
C ARG A 580 -23.36 14.19 15.79
N ILE A 581 -22.69 15.31 16.01
CA ILE A 581 -22.57 15.91 17.32
C ILE A 581 -23.77 16.83 17.53
N SER A 582 -24.31 16.83 18.73
CA SER A 582 -25.48 17.62 19.11
C SER A 582 -25.22 18.45 20.36
N TRP A 583 -25.64 19.69 20.35
CA TRP A 583 -25.63 20.60 21.48
C TRP A 583 -27.03 21.08 21.74
N LYS A 584 -27.39 21.16 23.02
CA LYS A 584 -28.69 21.65 23.46
C LYS A 584 -28.51 22.67 24.56
N VAL A 585 -29.04 23.85 24.37
CA VAL A 585 -29.03 24.92 25.38
C VAL A 585 -30.30 24.86 26.21
N ASN A 586 -30.17 24.90 27.52
CA ASN A 586 -31.26 24.81 28.47
C ASN A 586 -31.30 26.02 29.39
N VAL A 587 -32.42 26.25 30.05
CA VAL A 587 -32.54 27.21 31.16
C VAL A 587 -32.48 26.44 32.47
N ASN A 588 -31.55 26.79 33.31
CA ASN A 588 -31.53 26.28 34.66
C ASN A 588 -32.39 27.17 35.55
N ARG A 589 -33.43 26.60 36.14
CA ARG A 589 -34.27 27.28 37.13
C ARG A 589 -33.79 26.97 38.54
N ILE A 590 -33.27 27.98 39.24
CA ILE A 590 -32.92 27.85 40.62
C ILE A 590 -34.09 28.35 41.48
N GLY A 591 -34.76 27.47 42.21
CA GLY A 591 -35.72 27.76 43.27
C GLY A 591 -37.20 27.90 42.86
N ASN A 592 -38.09 27.58 43.81
CA ASN A 592 -39.50 27.84 43.73
C ASN A 592 -39.80 29.32 44.07
N VAL A 593 -40.15 30.11 43.04
CA VAL A 593 -40.62 31.46 43.29
C VAL A 593 -42.08 31.41 43.68
N SER A 594 -42.41 31.52 44.94
CA SER A 594 -43.80 31.45 45.45
C SER A 594 -44.60 32.74 45.41
N SER A 595 -43.96 33.89 45.06
CA SER A 595 -44.69 35.16 44.96
C SER A 595 -44.04 36.11 43.99
N TRP A 596 -44.74 36.40 42.88
CA TRP A 596 -44.41 37.45 41.93
C TRP A 596 -45.38 38.61 42.13
N THR A 597 -44.96 39.61 42.82
CA THR A 597 -45.66 40.90 42.81
C THR A 597 -44.90 41.88 41.94
N GLY A 598 -45.39 42.10 40.74
CA GLY A 598 -45.16 43.30 40.00
C GLY A 598 -44.23 43.29 38.79
N ILE A 599 -44.11 42.19 38.05
CA ILE A 599 -43.41 42.19 36.76
C ILE A 599 -44.33 41.66 35.66
N PHE A 600 -44.64 42.49 34.68
CA PHE A 600 -45.31 42.14 33.46
C PHE A 600 -44.28 41.57 32.47
N GLY A 601 -44.48 40.35 32.01
CA GLY A 601 -43.96 39.78 30.78
C GLY A 601 -42.41 39.80 30.68
N ALA A 602 -41.75 39.02 31.54
CA ALA A 602 -40.29 38.83 31.39
C ALA A 602 -40.02 37.74 30.33
N ASN A 603 -39.71 38.17 29.12
CA ASN A 603 -39.24 37.28 28.06
C ASN A 603 -37.74 37.47 27.94
N GLY A 604 -36.97 36.36 27.95
CA GLY A 604 -35.53 36.44 27.85
C GLY A 604 -34.93 35.24 27.13
N ASN A 605 -33.74 35.40 26.60
CA ASN A 605 -32.99 34.35 25.97
C ASN A 605 -31.66 34.10 26.68
N HIS A 606 -31.36 32.84 26.82
CA HIS A 606 -30.01 32.39 27.12
C HIS A 606 -29.38 31.85 25.85
N TYR A 607 -28.12 32.16 25.64
CA TYR A 607 -27.40 31.85 24.42
C TYR A 607 -26.22 30.91 24.73
N LEU A 608 -26.02 29.93 23.86
CA LEU A 608 -24.80 29.18 23.72
C LEU A 608 -24.17 29.57 22.40
N TYR A 609 -22.94 30.04 22.44
CA TYR A 609 -22.12 30.29 21.27
C TYR A 609 -21.12 29.15 21.13
N LEU A 610 -20.94 28.66 19.89
CA LEU A 610 -20.02 27.58 19.55
C LEU A 610 -19.10 28.00 18.42
N ASP A 611 -17.85 27.53 18.51
CA ASP A 611 -16.82 27.73 17.52
C ASP A 611 -15.77 26.63 17.56
N ASN A 612 -14.83 26.60 16.60
CA ASN A 612 -13.66 25.72 16.55
C ASN A 612 -13.97 24.23 16.83
N ILE A 613 -15.01 23.72 16.20
CA ILE A 613 -15.42 22.34 16.37
C ILE A 613 -14.50 21.41 15.57
N LYS A 614 -13.90 20.42 16.22
CA LYS A 614 -12.98 19.47 15.64
C LYS A 614 -13.30 18.05 16.09
N VAL A 615 -13.29 17.12 15.14
CA VAL A 615 -13.44 15.67 15.41
C VAL A 615 -12.24 14.95 14.84
N SER A 616 -11.51 14.26 15.69
CA SER A 616 -10.35 13.46 15.31
C SER A 616 -10.51 12.02 15.80
N ILE A 617 -9.95 11.06 15.07
CA ILE A 617 -9.86 9.68 15.53
C ILE A 617 -8.70 9.59 16.53
N VAL A 618 -8.85 8.80 17.59
CA VAL A 618 -7.84 8.62 18.63
C VAL A 618 -7.63 7.15 18.97
N ASN A 619 -6.40 6.84 19.35
CA ASN A 619 -5.98 5.56 19.92
C ASN A 619 -6.01 5.66 21.45
N GLU A 620 -7.09 5.24 22.09
CA GLU A 620 -7.16 5.09 23.56
C GLU A 620 -7.85 3.78 23.95
#